data_e3b3f0c5a786235eb0e1aa5f25d48c88
#
_entry.id   e3b3f0c5a786235eb0e1aa5f25d48c88
#
_cell.length_a   1.000
_cell.length_b   1.000
_cell.length_c   1.000
_cell.angle_alpha   90.00
_cell.angle_beta   90.00
_cell.angle_gamma   90.00
#
_symmetry.space_group_name_H-M   'P 1'
#
loop_
_entity.id
_entity.type
_entity.pdbx_description
1 polymer ?
#
loop_
_entity_poly.entity_id
_entity_poly.type
_entity_poly.pdbx_seq_one_letter_code
_entity_poly.pdbx_strand_id
1 'polypeptide(L)'
;MASLPTVANGRSKTRHSARATDDSVKESEGEIRKLVARELHDRVAQTLTGMLVDLENFKTEPVGWEDVLTRLDTVQDSTRQVLQSLRELLHDLRGEESFSDGFVDAVGELVARFEKKTAIKSELKVLPGWPQSLTTPASVNLYRIIEEALANVKRHSGAQAVRIVLQPYSDNQVAVSVGDDGRGVDLDNSWPAGMGTLGMKERAVILGGELRIDSARGDGTTVHAIFPMHQLTPKPRPDLPQLLD
;
A
#
# COMPACT_ATOMS: atom_id res chain seq x y z
N MET A 1 -59.63 40.79 -14.22
CA MET A 1 -58.28 40.80 -14.83
C MET A 1 -57.29 40.44 -13.73
N ALA A 2 -56.88 39.19 -13.72
CA ALA A 2 -55.96 38.66 -12.70
C ALA A 2 -54.62 38.46 -13.37
N SER A 3 -53.56 39.12 -12.83
CA SER A 3 -52.17 38.98 -13.30
C SER A 3 -51.50 37.79 -12.63
N LEU A 4 -50.92 36.90 -13.44
CA LEU A 4 -50.10 35.77 -13.00
C LEU A 4 -48.69 36.26 -12.58
N PRO A 5 -48.05 35.69 -11.56
CA PRO A 5 -46.66 35.97 -11.24
C PRO A 5 -45.69 35.11 -12.09
N THR A 6 -44.69 35.76 -12.60
CA THR A 6 -43.59 35.21 -13.39
C THR A 6 -42.72 34.30 -12.52
N VAL A 7 -42.53 33.03 -12.96
CA VAL A 7 -41.50 32.13 -12.41
C VAL A 7 -40.15 32.45 -13.03
N ALA A 8 -39.23 32.96 -12.23
CA ALA A 8 -37.83 33.19 -12.63
C ALA A 8 -36.83 32.46 -11.73
N ASN A 9 -35.99 31.67 -12.37
CA ASN A 9 -34.62 31.33 -12.02
C ASN A 9 -34.31 30.34 -10.88
N GLY A 10 -34.48 29.03 -11.22
CA GLY A 10 -33.79 27.94 -10.49
C GLY A 10 -32.49 27.42 -11.14
N ARG A 11 -32.08 27.95 -12.31
CA ARG A 11 -30.94 27.38 -13.10
C ARG A 11 -29.55 27.95 -12.83
N SER A 12 -29.41 29.00 -12.00
CA SER A 12 -28.12 29.64 -11.77
C SER A 12 -27.30 29.01 -10.63
N LYS A 13 -27.93 28.47 -9.58
CA LYS A 13 -27.25 27.92 -8.40
C LYS A 13 -26.54 26.58 -8.65
N THR A 14 -27.08 25.74 -9.53
CA THR A 14 -26.49 24.41 -9.85
C THR A 14 -25.22 24.52 -10.73
N ARG A 15 -25.08 25.53 -11.55
CA ARG A 15 -23.85 25.74 -12.37
C ARG A 15 -22.66 26.27 -11.58
N HIS A 16 -22.88 27.02 -10.50
CA HIS A 16 -21.79 27.52 -9.64
C HIS A 16 -21.25 26.42 -8.74
N SER A 17 -22.09 25.51 -8.22
CA SER A 17 -21.67 24.39 -7.40
C SER A 17 -20.83 23.37 -8.20
N ALA A 18 -21.23 23.06 -9.45
CA ALA A 18 -20.51 22.12 -10.30
C ALA A 18 -19.13 22.67 -10.76
N ARG A 19 -18.99 23.98 -10.94
CA ARG A 19 -17.70 24.62 -11.27
C ARG A 19 -16.75 24.65 -10.08
N ALA A 20 -17.25 24.92 -8.88
CA ALA A 20 -16.43 24.94 -7.67
C ALA A 20 -15.88 23.55 -7.31
N THR A 21 -16.64 22.48 -7.59
CA THR A 21 -16.16 21.09 -7.42
C THR A 21 -15.12 20.71 -8.48
N ASP A 22 -15.30 21.12 -9.74
CA ASP A 22 -14.34 20.85 -10.82
C ASP A 22 -13.01 21.61 -10.63
N ASP A 23 -13.05 22.84 -10.14
CA ASP A 23 -11.86 23.63 -9.82
C ASP A 23 -11.10 23.07 -8.60
N SER A 24 -11.80 22.59 -7.58
CA SER A 24 -11.17 21.96 -6.39
C SER A 24 -10.54 20.60 -6.73
N VAL A 25 -11.13 19.82 -7.65
CA VAL A 25 -10.56 18.55 -8.13
C VAL A 25 -9.29 18.82 -8.93
N LYS A 26 -9.28 19.83 -9.84
CA LYS A 26 -8.09 20.19 -10.62
C LYS A 26 -6.95 20.74 -9.76
N GLU A 27 -7.28 21.48 -8.69
CA GLU A 27 -6.29 21.99 -7.73
C GLU A 27 -5.67 20.85 -6.92
N SER A 28 -6.48 19.88 -6.47
CA SER A 28 -6.06 18.64 -5.83
C SER A 28 -5.16 17.79 -6.72
N GLU A 29 -5.54 17.56 -7.98
CA GLU A 29 -4.70 16.87 -8.96
C GLU A 29 -3.34 17.56 -9.21
N GLY A 30 -3.33 18.90 -9.22
CA GLY A 30 -2.11 19.69 -9.37
C GLY A 30 -1.16 19.55 -8.16
N GLU A 31 -1.68 19.50 -6.96
CA GLU A 31 -0.91 19.28 -5.73
C GLU A 31 -0.35 17.84 -5.65
N ILE A 32 -1.15 16.84 -6.01
CA ILE A 32 -0.71 15.44 -6.09
C ILE A 32 0.42 15.28 -7.12
N ARG A 33 0.30 15.86 -8.31
CA ARG A 33 1.37 15.83 -9.32
C ARG A 33 2.68 16.46 -8.83
N LYS A 34 2.60 17.57 -8.08
CA LYS A 34 3.78 18.24 -7.50
C LYS A 34 4.39 17.40 -6.37
N LEU A 35 3.58 16.74 -5.55
CA LEU A 35 4.04 15.86 -4.48
C LEU A 35 4.78 14.65 -5.07
N VAL A 36 4.17 13.99 -6.04
CA VAL A 36 4.74 12.85 -6.76
C VAL A 36 6.04 13.22 -7.48
N ALA A 37 6.07 14.37 -8.14
CA ALA A 37 7.29 14.84 -8.82
C ALA A 37 8.45 15.09 -7.84
N ARG A 38 8.17 15.59 -6.62
CA ARG A 38 9.18 15.75 -5.57
C ARG A 38 9.65 14.41 -5.04
N GLU A 39 8.73 13.51 -4.71
CA GLU A 39 9.03 12.17 -4.21
C GLU A 39 9.87 11.37 -5.23
N LEU A 40 9.52 11.46 -6.53
CA LEU A 40 10.30 10.89 -7.62
C LEU A 40 11.70 11.47 -7.68
N HIS A 41 11.80 12.80 -7.59
CA HIS A 41 13.11 13.47 -7.65
C HIS A 41 13.97 13.11 -6.43
N ASP A 42 13.40 13.10 -5.24
CA ASP A 42 14.16 12.90 -4.02
C ASP A 42 14.60 11.44 -3.85
N ARG A 43 13.74 10.47 -4.08
CA ARG A 43 14.10 9.05 -3.92
C ARG A 43 14.85 8.47 -5.12
N VAL A 44 14.34 8.69 -6.32
CA VAL A 44 14.90 8.07 -7.53
C VAL A 44 16.20 8.78 -7.96
N ALA A 45 16.20 10.11 -7.99
CA ALA A 45 17.38 10.87 -8.39
C ALA A 45 18.55 10.70 -7.40
N GLN A 46 18.27 10.70 -6.08
CA GLN A 46 19.31 10.46 -5.08
C GLN A 46 19.92 9.06 -5.20
N THR A 47 19.11 8.02 -5.37
CA THR A 47 19.61 6.66 -5.52
C THR A 47 20.41 6.48 -6.81
N LEU A 48 19.92 7.03 -7.93
CA LEU A 48 20.64 7.00 -9.21
C LEU A 48 21.95 7.79 -9.15
N THR A 49 21.97 8.92 -8.45
CA THR A 49 23.20 9.71 -8.26
C THR A 49 24.23 8.95 -7.42
N GLY A 50 23.79 8.27 -6.33
CA GLY A 50 24.64 7.39 -5.55
C GLY A 50 25.25 6.28 -6.41
N MET A 51 24.44 5.58 -7.20
CA MET A 51 24.92 4.56 -8.13
C MET A 51 25.95 5.08 -9.15
N LEU A 52 25.72 6.28 -9.70
CA LEU A 52 26.68 6.89 -10.63
C LEU A 52 28.01 7.18 -9.98
N VAL A 53 28.00 7.69 -8.74
CA VAL A 53 29.24 7.93 -7.95
C VAL A 53 29.96 6.61 -7.65
N ASP A 54 29.24 5.56 -7.26
CA ASP A 54 29.81 4.24 -7.00
C ASP A 54 30.43 3.63 -8.28
N LEU A 55 29.76 3.76 -9.42
CA LEU A 55 30.29 3.32 -10.72
C LEU A 55 31.49 4.13 -11.19
N GLU A 56 31.53 5.43 -10.93
CA GLU A 56 32.68 6.29 -11.26
C GLU A 56 33.91 5.93 -10.42
N ASN A 57 33.71 5.74 -9.12
CA ASN A 57 34.76 5.26 -8.21
C ASN A 57 35.29 3.87 -8.62
N PHE A 58 34.41 3.00 -9.12
CA PHE A 58 34.76 1.68 -9.63
C PHE A 58 35.73 1.72 -10.82
N LYS A 59 35.62 2.73 -11.71
CA LYS A 59 36.50 2.89 -12.87
C LYS A 59 37.92 3.32 -12.53
N THR A 60 38.08 3.95 -11.36
CA THR A 60 39.33 4.60 -10.99
C THR A 60 40.19 3.76 -10.02
N GLU A 61 39.65 2.73 -9.39
CA GLU A 61 40.37 1.87 -8.46
C GLU A 61 40.67 0.49 -9.06
N PRO A 62 41.92 -0.01 -8.97
CA PRO A 62 42.23 -1.40 -9.32
C PRO A 62 41.66 -2.34 -8.26
N VAL A 63 40.61 -3.07 -8.61
CA VAL A 63 39.88 -4.00 -7.72
C VAL A 63 40.02 -5.44 -8.17
N GLY A 64 40.06 -6.35 -7.21
CA GLY A 64 40.05 -7.80 -7.46
C GLY A 64 38.68 -8.27 -8.01
N TRP A 65 38.65 -9.46 -8.62
CA TRP A 65 37.44 -10.00 -9.23
C TRP A 65 36.29 -10.21 -8.22
N GLU A 66 36.57 -10.57 -6.98
CA GLU A 66 35.56 -10.71 -5.91
C GLU A 66 34.95 -9.37 -5.51
N ASP A 67 35.73 -8.30 -5.48
CA ASP A 67 35.24 -6.95 -5.24
C ASP A 67 34.34 -6.46 -6.38
N VAL A 68 34.66 -6.83 -7.62
CA VAL A 68 33.82 -6.56 -8.81
C VAL A 68 32.45 -7.17 -8.65
N LEU A 69 32.36 -8.44 -8.25
CA LEU A 69 31.08 -9.13 -8.07
C LEU A 69 30.26 -8.50 -6.94
N THR A 70 30.87 -8.17 -5.81
CA THR A 70 30.20 -7.53 -4.68
C THR A 70 29.64 -6.15 -5.06
N ARG A 71 30.40 -5.37 -5.83
CA ARG A 71 29.93 -4.05 -6.31
C ARG A 71 28.84 -4.16 -7.35
N LEU A 72 28.88 -5.17 -8.23
CA LEU A 72 27.80 -5.46 -9.17
C LEU A 72 26.49 -5.83 -8.44
N ASP A 73 26.57 -6.63 -7.40
CA ASP A 73 25.42 -6.97 -6.56
C ASP A 73 24.83 -5.71 -5.92
N THR A 74 25.66 -4.81 -5.41
CA THR A 74 25.23 -3.52 -4.85
C THR A 74 24.49 -2.65 -5.88
N VAL A 75 25.01 -2.56 -7.12
CA VAL A 75 24.36 -1.83 -8.22
C VAL A 75 23.03 -2.49 -8.63
N GLN A 76 23.00 -3.83 -8.67
CA GLN A 76 21.76 -4.55 -8.96
C GLN A 76 20.70 -4.31 -7.89
N ASP A 77 21.07 -4.34 -6.62
CA ASP A 77 20.14 -4.11 -5.51
C ASP A 77 19.62 -2.68 -5.49
N SER A 78 20.49 -1.69 -5.72
CA SER A 78 20.08 -0.29 -5.86
C SER A 78 19.17 -0.09 -7.07
N THR A 79 19.42 -0.76 -8.20
CA THR A 79 18.53 -0.72 -9.38
C THR A 79 17.17 -1.35 -9.08
N ARG A 80 17.13 -2.46 -8.36
CA ARG A 80 15.86 -3.08 -7.91
C ARG A 80 15.09 -2.14 -7.00
N GLN A 81 15.78 -1.44 -6.12
CA GLN A 81 15.18 -0.46 -5.20
C GLN A 81 14.54 0.71 -5.95
N VAL A 82 15.21 1.28 -6.96
CA VAL A 82 14.66 2.34 -7.82
C VAL A 82 13.42 1.84 -8.57
N LEU A 83 13.50 0.65 -9.19
CA LEU A 83 12.37 0.06 -9.89
C LEU A 83 11.19 -0.22 -8.97
N GLN A 84 11.45 -0.62 -7.73
CA GLN A 84 10.43 -0.81 -6.73
C GLN A 84 9.77 0.51 -6.33
N SER A 85 10.55 1.55 -6.04
CA SER A 85 10.05 2.89 -5.70
C SER A 85 9.21 3.49 -6.84
N LEU A 86 9.64 3.33 -8.10
CA LEU A 86 8.87 3.75 -9.27
C LEU A 86 7.54 3.01 -9.40
N ARG A 87 7.54 1.69 -9.17
CA ARG A 87 6.30 0.90 -9.21
C ARG A 87 5.34 1.32 -8.10
N GLU A 88 5.85 1.59 -6.91
CA GLU A 88 5.06 2.09 -5.78
C GLU A 88 4.40 3.42 -6.10
N LEU A 89 5.16 4.39 -6.62
CA LEU A 89 4.64 5.69 -7.03
C LEU A 89 3.61 5.61 -8.15
N LEU A 90 3.87 4.79 -9.18
CA LEU A 90 2.91 4.58 -10.28
C LEU A 90 1.62 3.89 -9.81
N HIS A 91 1.73 3.08 -8.79
CA HIS A 91 0.57 2.38 -8.24
C HIS A 91 -0.18 3.26 -7.24
N ASP A 92 0.51 4.10 -6.45
CA ASP A 92 -0.12 5.07 -5.56
C ASP A 92 -0.97 6.08 -6.37
N LEU A 93 -0.51 6.43 -7.58
CA LEU A 93 -1.28 7.23 -8.54
C LEU A 93 -2.50 6.48 -9.14
N ARG A 94 -2.45 5.15 -9.22
CA ARG A 94 -3.59 4.31 -9.65
C ARG A 94 -4.47 3.86 -8.51
N GLY A 95 -3.98 3.93 -7.27
CA GLY A 95 -4.66 3.41 -6.08
C GLY A 95 -5.93 4.17 -5.71
N GLU A 96 -6.04 5.46 -6.07
CA GLU A 96 -7.27 6.23 -5.85
C GLU A 96 -8.45 5.71 -6.69
N GLU A 97 -8.20 5.18 -7.88
CA GLU A 97 -9.23 4.54 -8.71
C GLU A 97 -9.53 3.09 -8.25
N SER A 98 -8.57 2.43 -7.57
CA SER A 98 -8.69 1.01 -7.21
C SER A 98 -9.55 0.76 -5.97
N PHE A 99 -9.87 1.78 -5.16
CA PHE A 99 -10.69 1.65 -3.95
C PHE A 99 -12.06 2.29 -4.07
N SER A 100 -12.52 2.62 -5.29
CA SER A 100 -13.88 3.14 -5.55
C SER A 100 -14.97 2.21 -5.01
N ASP A 101 -14.76 0.90 -5.12
CA ASP A 101 -15.70 -0.14 -4.69
C ASP A 101 -15.43 -0.66 -3.27
N GLY A 102 -14.40 -0.13 -2.60
CA GLY A 102 -14.02 -0.47 -1.24
C GLY A 102 -12.76 -1.31 -1.12
N PHE A 103 -12.14 -1.25 0.07
CA PHE A 103 -10.88 -1.95 0.36
C PHE A 103 -10.99 -3.47 0.26
N VAL A 104 -12.09 -4.04 0.80
CA VAL A 104 -12.32 -5.50 0.83
C VAL A 104 -12.43 -6.05 -0.59
N ASP A 105 -13.14 -5.35 -1.47
CA ASP A 105 -13.33 -5.76 -2.87
C ASP A 105 -11.99 -5.72 -3.63
N ALA A 106 -11.22 -4.66 -3.45
CA ALA A 106 -9.88 -4.54 -4.05
C ALA A 106 -8.92 -5.66 -3.59
N VAL A 107 -8.95 -6.04 -2.30
CA VAL A 107 -8.19 -7.19 -1.79
C VAL A 107 -8.72 -8.50 -2.36
N GLY A 108 -10.04 -8.66 -2.50
CA GLY A 108 -10.65 -9.82 -3.14
C GLY A 108 -10.17 -10.02 -4.58
N GLU A 109 -10.11 -8.96 -5.36
CA GLU A 109 -9.57 -8.98 -6.72
C GLU A 109 -8.06 -9.31 -6.75
N LEU A 110 -7.29 -8.77 -5.81
CA LEU A 110 -5.86 -9.09 -5.69
C LEU A 110 -5.67 -10.60 -5.46
N VAL A 111 -6.42 -11.17 -4.52
CA VAL A 111 -6.37 -12.60 -4.16
C VAL A 111 -6.77 -13.47 -5.35
N ALA A 112 -7.85 -13.14 -6.04
CA ALA A 112 -8.30 -13.86 -7.24
C ALA A 112 -7.26 -13.81 -8.38
N ARG A 113 -6.63 -12.64 -8.61
CA ARG A 113 -5.54 -12.49 -9.58
C ARG A 113 -4.31 -13.30 -9.20
N PHE A 114 -3.97 -13.34 -7.89
CA PHE A 114 -2.87 -14.12 -7.38
C PHE A 114 -3.08 -15.62 -7.60
N GLU A 115 -4.23 -16.16 -7.22
CA GLU A 115 -4.60 -17.55 -7.42
C GLU A 115 -4.52 -17.96 -8.90
N LYS A 116 -5.11 -17.14 -9.78
CA LYS A 116 -5.08 -17.38 -11.23
C LYS A 116 -3.66 -17.42 -11.81
N LYS A 117 -2.73 -16.60 -11.27
CA LYS A 117 -1.35 -16.52 -11.77
C LYS A 117 -0.42 -17.58 -11.21
N THR A 118 -0.71 -18.13 -10.04
CA THR A 118 0.20 -18.99 -9.29
C THR A 118 -0.31 -20.41 -9.13
N ALA A 119 -1.61 -20.64 -9.31
CA ALA A 119 -2.33 -21.86 -8.97
C ALA A 119 -2.26 -22.23 -7.46
N ILE A 120 -1.81 -21.31 -6.59
CA ILE A 120 -1.86 -21.45 -5.13
C ILE A 120 -3.28 -21.16 -4.69
N LYS A 121 -3.95 -22.09 -4.00
CA LYS A 121 -5.30 -21.88 -3.46
C LYS A 121 -5.31 -20.69 -2.51
N SER A 122 -6.20 -19.74 -2.73
CA SER A 122 -6.19 -18.47 -2.00
C SER A 122 -7.55 -18.16 -1.40
N GLU A 123 -7.60 -17.88 -0.10
CA GLU A 123 -8.82 -17.57 0.65
C GLU A 123 -8.71 -16.19 1.27
N LEU A 124 -9.73 -15.34 1.05
CA LEU A 124 -9.92 -14.10 1.81
C LEU A 124 -11.04 -14.29 2.82
N LYS A 125 -10.76 -14.02 4.09
CA LYS A 125 -11.73 -14.08 5.18
C LYS A 125 -11.85 -12.73 5.85
N VAL A 126 -13.05 -12.18 5.90
CA VAL A 126 -13.35 -10.94 6.63
C VAL A 126 -14.24 -11.29 7.81
N LEU A 127 -13.75 -11.06 9.02
CA LEU A 127 -14.49 -11.38 10.24
C LEU A 127 -15.35 -10.18 10.69
N PRO A 128 -16.47 -10.45 11.40
CA PRO A 128 -17.29 -9.38 11.97
C PRO A 128 -16.47 -8.46 12.87
N GLY A 129 -16.69 -7.15 12.75
CA GLY A 129 -15.92 -6.13 13.48
C GLY A 129 -14.76 -5.53 12.68
N TRP A 130 -14.48 -6.01 11.45
CA TRP A 130 -13.62 -5.28 10.53
C TRP A 130 -14.27 -3.95 10.09
N PRO A 131 -13.54 -2.83 10.02
CA PRO A 131 -14.09 -1.53 9.61
C PRO A 131 -14.70 -1.57 8.21
N GLN A 132 -15.92 -1.01 8.06
CA GLN A 132 -16.58 -0.92 6.76
C GLN A 132 -15.93 0.10 5.83
N SER A 133 -15.31 1.15 6.39
CA SER A 133 -14.60 2.17 5.64
C SER A 133 -13.24 2.46 6.25
N LEU A 134 -12.25 2.59 5.40
CA LEU A 134 -10.89 2.97 5.75
C LEU A 134 -10.57 4.33 5.14
N THR A 135 -9.61 5.05 5.72
CA THR A 135 -9.02 6.22 5.06
C THR A 135 -8.22 5.78 3.84
N THR A 136 -8.09 6.62 2.82
CA THR A 136 -7.29 6.31 1.62
C THR A 136 -5.85 5.89 1.98
N PRO A 137 -5.11 6.61 2.86
CA PRO A 137 -3.78 6.17 3.27
C PRO A 137 -3.78 4.79 3.94
N ALA A 138 -4.79 4.45 4.74
CA ALA A 138 -4.90 3.14 5.36
C ALA A 138 -5.13 2.05 4.30
N SER A 139 -6.09 2.24 3.40
CA SER A 139 -6.40 1.30 2.32
C SER A 139 -5.16 1.00 1.46
N VAL A 140 -4.43 2.03 1.04
CA VAL A 140 -3.22 1.89 0.23
C VAL A 140 -2.14 1.10 0.98
N ASN A 141 -1.80 1.48 2.21
CA ASN A 141 -0.71 0.82 2.94
C ASN A 141 -1.06 -0.63 3.32
N LEU A 142 -2.30 -0.90 3.74
CA LEU A 142 -2.76 -2.27 4.02
C LEU A 142 -2.75 -3.15 2.77
N TYR A 143 -3.22 -2.64 1.65
CA TYR A 143 -3.20 -3.34 0.36
C TYR A 143 -1.77 -3.73 -0.02
N ARG A 144 -0.79 -2.81 0.16
CA ARG A 144 0.62 -3.05 -0.12
C ARG A 144 1.25 -4.09 0.78
N ILE A 145 0.89 -4.10 2.06
CA ILE A 145 1.35 -5.14 2.98
C ILE A 145 0.86 -6.51 2.49
N ILE A 146 -0.42 -6.64 2.10
CA ILE A 146 -0.99 -7.90 1.59
C ILE A 146 -0.31 -8.30 0.27
N GLU A 147 -0.14 -7.35 -0.66
CA GLU A 147 0.48 -7.60 -1.96
C GLU A 147 1.92 -8.11 -1.83
N GLU A 148 2.74 -7.48 -0.97
CA GLU A 148 4.11 -7.92 -0.72
C GLU A 148 4.17 -9.26 0.02
N ALA A 149 3.28 -9.50 0.97
CA ALA A 149 3.17 -10.80 1.63
C ALA A 149 2.85 -11.91 0.61
N LEU A 150 1.88 -11.70 -0.29
CA LEU A 150 1.55 -12.64 -1.38
C LEU A 150 2.73 -12.82 -2.36
N ALA A 151 3.46 -11.74 -2.66
CA ALA A 151 4.66 -11.83 -3.50
C ALA A 151 5.75 -12.69 -2.83
N ASN A 152 5.89 -12.63 -1.50
CA ASN A 152 6.81 -13.46 -0.74
C ASN A 152 6.37 -14.94 -0.74
N VAL A 153 5.08 -15.22 -0.58
CA VAL A 153 4.52 -16.57 -0.75
C VAL A 153 4.93 -17.15 -2.10
N LYS A 154 4.67 -16.42 -3.18
CA LYS A 154 5.00 -16.86 -4.55
C LYS A 154 6.50 -17.14 -4.73
N ARG A 155 7.36 -16.23 -4.19
CA ARG A 155 8.82 -16.29 -4.44
C ARG A 155 9.53 -17.33 -3.58
N HIS A 156 9.02 -17.56 -2.36
CA HIS A 156 9.85 -18.19 -1.32
C HIS A 156 9.21 -19.38 -0.63
N SER A 157 7.87 -19.48 -0.56
CA SER A 157 7.23 -20.45 0.33
C SER A 157 7.18 -21.87 -0.22
N GLY A 158 6.95 -22.04 -1.53
CA GLY A 158 6.58 -23.34 -2.10
C GLY A 158 5.20 -23.82 -1.63
N ALA A 159 4.36 -22.92 -1.13
CA ALA A 159 3.04 -23.22 -0.59
C ALA A 159 2.06 -23.74 -1.64
N GLN A 160 1.06 -24.49 -1.18
CA GLN A 160 -0.10 -24.91 -1.98
C GLN A 160 -1.34 -24.06 -1.65
N ALA A 161 -1.38 -23.45 -0.48
CA ALA A 161 -2.47 -22.58 -0.06
C ALA A 161 -1.96 -21.36 0.70
N VAL A 162 -2.73 -20.24 0.58
CA VAL A 162 -2.53 -19.01 1.33
C VAL A 162 -3.88 -18.49 1.83
N ARG A 163 -3.91 -18.00 3.06
CA ARG A 163 -5.10 -17.43 3.68
C ARG A 163 -4.85 -16.01 4.11
N ILE A 164 -5.72 -15.12 3.71
CA ILE A 164 -5.75 -13.71 4.13
C ILE A 164 -6.93 -13.54 5.09
N VAL A 165 -6.68 -12.97 6.27
CA VAL A 165 -7.73 -12.74 7.28
C VAL A 165 -7.70 -11.28 7.70
N LEU A 166 -8.86 -10.62 7.57
CA LEU A 166 -9.12 -9.28 8.07
C LEU A 166 -10.03 -9.42 9.30
N GLN A 167 -9.53 -9.02 10.49
CA GLN A 167 -10.23 -9.32 11.74
C GLN A 167 -10.01 -8.28 12.83
N PRO A 168 -10.93 -8.17 13.81
CA PRO A 168 -10.63 -7.51 15.07
C PRO A 168 -9.51 -8.27 15.79
N TYR A 169 -8.60 -7.53 16.44
CA TYR A 169 -7.52 -8.10 17.26
C TYR A 169 -7.76 -7.87 18.75
N SER A 170 -8.30 -6.72 19.10
CA SER A 170 -8.75 -6.34 20.42
C SER A 170 -9.87 -5.30 20.30
N ASP A 171 -10.36 -4.76 21.43
CA ASP A 171 -11.45 -3.77 21.43
C ASP A 171 -11.19 -2.55 20.54
N ASN A 172 -9.93 -2.13 20.42
CA ASN A 172 -9.54 -0.95 19.67
C ASN A 172 -8.51 -1.22 18.57
N GLN A 173 -8.24 -2.48 18.26
CA GLN A 173 -7.26 -2.87 17.26
C GLN A 173 -7.84 -3.86 16.26
N VAL A 174 -7.33 -3.79 15.04
CA VAL A 174 -7.61 -4.75 13.97
C VAL A 174 -6.31 -5.35 13.46
N ALA A 175 -6.39 -6.54 12.89
CA ALA A 175 -5.26 -7.22 12.29
C ALA A 175 -5.55 -7.66 10.86
N VAL A 176 -4.52 -7.57 10.04
CA VAL A 176 -4.41 -8.23 8.75
C VAL A 176 -3.41 -9.36 8.90
N SER A 177 -3.82 -10.58 8.57
CA SER A 177 -2.95 -11.74 8.61
C SER A 177 -2.88 -12.38 7.22
N VAL A 178 -1.66 -12.73 6.78
CA VAL A 178 -1.41 -13.47 5.54
C VAL A 178 -0.57 -14.69 5.89
N GLY A 179 -1.18 -15.88 5.86
CA GLY A 179 -0.54 -17.13 6.25
C GLY A 179 -0.49 -18.14 5.09
N ASP A 180 0.65 -18.75 4.86
CA ASP A 180 0.87 -19.81 3.88
C ASP A 180 1.21 -21.14 4.56
N ASP A 181 0.97 -22.24 3.84
CA ASP A 181 1.30 -23.62 4.23
C ASP A 181 2.65 -24.10 3.65
N GLY A 182 3.54 -23.19 3.36
CA GLY A 182 4.81 -23.49 2.69
C GLY A 182 5.88 -24.06 3.63
N ARG A 183 7.12 -24.05 3.14
CA ARG A 183 8.28 -24.63 3.85
C ARG A 183 8.67 -23.88 5.12
N GLY A 184 8.18 -22.65 5.33
CA GLY A 184 8.62 -21.77 6.40
C GLY A 184 10.12 -21.48 6.39
N VAL A 185 10.58 -20.72 7.37
CA VAL A 185 11.99 -20.39 7.61
C VAL A 185 12.28 -20.36 9.10
N ASP A 186 13.53 -20.59 9.46
CA ASP A 186 14.03 -20.41 10.82
C ASP A 186 14.45 -18.95 11.01
N LEU A 187 13.68 -18.21 11.80
CA LEU A 187 13.88 -16.77 12.00
C LEU A 187 15.13 -16.47 12.86
N ASP A 188 15.62 -17.44 13.65
CA ASP A 188 16.72 -17.21 14.60
C ASP A 188 18.11 -17.22 13.95
N ASN A 189 18.29 -17.85 12.79
CA ASN A 189 19.62 -18.08 12.22
C ASN A 189 19.91 -17.50 10.82
N SER A 190 18.95 -16.97 10.08
CA SER A 190 19.24 -16.61 8.68
C SER A 190 18.20 -15.75 7.96
N TRP A 191 17.38 -14.99 8.70
CA TRP A 191 16.50 -14.04 8.03
C TRP A 191 17.22 -12.70 7.83
N PRO A 192 17.91 -12.47 6.70
CA PRO A 192 18.18 -11.11 6.30
C PRO A 192 16.80 -10.48 6.08
N ALA A 193 16.44 -9.48 6.86
CA ALA A 193 15.25 -8.68 6.63
C ALA A 193 15.33 -8.13 5.20
N GLY A 194 14.80 -8.90 4.24
CA GLY A 194 14.78 -8.49 2.84
C GLY A 194 14.02 -7.16 2.72
N MET A 195 14.33 -6.37 1.69
CA MET A 195 13.69 -5.06 1.45
C MET A 195 12.16 -5.14 1.49
N GLY A 196 11.56 -6.25 1.05
CA GLY A 196 10.10 -6.45 1.12
C GLY A 196 9.56 -6.49 2.55
N THR A 197 10.25 -7.19 3.46
CA THR A 197 9.88 -7.23 4.89
C THR A 197 10.06 -5.87 5.56
N LEU A 198 11.15 -5.16 5.23
CA LEU A 198 11.38 -3.81 5.74
C LEU A 198 10.28 -2.85 5.27
N GLY A 199 9.94 -2.86 3.97
CA GLY A 199 8.86 -2.05 3.41
C GLY A 199 7.49 -2.33 4.03
N MET A 200 7.18 -3.60 4.34
CA MET A 200 5.95 -3.93 5.08
C MET A 200 5.97 -3.37 6.51
N LYS A 201 7.10 -3.45 7.22
CA LYS A 201 7.26 -2.88 8.57
C LYS A 201 7.12 -1.35 8.58
N GLU A 202 7.75 -0.66 7.64
CA GLU A 202 7.63 0.80 7.49
C GLU A 202 6.19 1.24 7.26
N ARG A 203 5.46 0.53 6.39
CA ARG A 203 4.03 0.79 6.14
C ARG A 203 3.17 0.56 7.38
N ALA A 204 3.47 -0.46 8.16
CA ALA A 204 2.77 -0.68 9.42
C ALA A 204 3.01 0.48 10.41
N VAL A 205 4.26 0.94 10.53
CA VAL A 205 4.63 2.09 11.38
C VAL A 205 3.96 3.39 10.93
N ILE A 206 3.88 3.66 9.61
CA ILE A 206 3.16 4.84 9.05
C ILE A 206 1.70 4.88 9.52
N LEU A 207 1.06 3.72 9.66
CA LEU A 207 -0.32 3.60 10.16
C LEU A 207 -0.40 3.48 11.70
N GLY A 208 0.69 3.72 12.42
CA GLY A 208 0.75 3.61 13.88
C GLY A 208 0.61 2.19 14.40
N GLY A 209 0.85 1.19 13.56
CA GLY A 209 0.75 -0.23 13.87
C GLY A 209 2.11 -0.92 13.97
N GLU A 210 2.08 -2.23 14.08
CA GLU A 210 3.25 -3.10 14.10
C GLU A 210 3.09 -4.27 13.12
N LEU A 211 4.21 -4.84 12.69
CA LEU A 211 4.26 -6.03 11.86
C LEU A 211 5.09 -7.11 12.54
N ARG A 212 4.48 -8.30 12.68
CA ARG A 212 5.12 -9.51 13.19
C ARG A 212 5.12 -10.59 12.12
N ILE A 213 6.12 -11.43 12.14
CA ILE A 213 6.23 -12.58 11.23
C ILE A 213 6.48 -13.80 12.09
N ASP A 214 5.60 -14.79 11.97
CA ASP A 214 5.72 -16.07 12.60
C ASP A 214 6.04 -17.10 11.52
N SER A 215 7.14 -17.84 11.68
CA SER A 215 7.57 -18.85 10.73
C SER A 215 8.43 -19.91 11.41
N ALA A 216 8.21 -21.16 11.04
CA ALA A 216 9.06 -22.28 11.42
C ALA A 216 9.19 -23.24 10.23
N ARG A 217 10.29 -24.01 10.19
CA ARG A 217 10.52 -24.97 9.10
C ARG A 217 9.43 -26.03 9.08
N GLY A 218 8.71 -26.13 7.97
CA GLY A 218 7.61 -27.08 7.75
C GLY A 218 6.24 -26.56 8.16
N ASP A 219 6.14 -25.42 8.86
CA ASP A 219 4.88 -24.87 9.39
C ASP A 219 4.37 -23.65 8.58
N GLY A 220 5.07 -23.32 7.48
CA GLY A 220 4.74 -22.15 6.68
C GLY A 220 5.17 -20.83 7.30
N THR A 221 4.60 -19.73 6.79
CA THR A 221 4.87 -18.38 7.30
C THR A 221 3.58 -17.61 7.44
N THR A 222 3.43 -16.86 8.55
CA THR A 222 2.33 -15.93 8.75
C THR A 222 2.85 -14.54 9.03
N VAL A 223 2.43 -13.58 8.22
CA VAL A 223 2.63 -12.15 8.44
C VAL A 223 1.42 -11.60 9.16
N HIS A 224 1.62 -10.98 10.32
CA HIS A 224 0.60 -10.30 11.12
C HIS A 224 0.88 -8.81 11.15
N ALA A 225 -0.03 -8.00 10.64
CA ALA A 225 0.02 -6.55 10.74
C ALA A 225 -1.14 -6.07 11.62
N ILE A 226 -0.83 -5.41 12.75
CA ILE A 226 -1.77 -5.03 13.81
C ILE A 226 -1.83 -3.51 13.91
N PHE A 227 -3.04 -2.95 13.95
CA PHE A 227 -3.24 -1.51 13.85
C PHE A 227 -4.27 -1.01 14.87
N PRO A 228 -4.08 0.20 15.43
CA PRO A 228 -5.14 0.90 16.14
C PRO A 228 -6.27 1.26 15.17
N MET A 229 -7.51 0.87 15.47
CA MET A 229 -8.67 1.08 14.58
C MET A 229 -8.87 2.56 14.23
N HIS A 230 -8.66 3.46 15.19
CA HIS A 230 -8.83 4.91 14.99
C HIS A 230 -7.83 5.54 14.01
N GLN A 231 -6.71 4.89 13.73
CA GLN A 231 -5.72 5.33 12.73
C GLN A 231 -6.14 4.94 11.30
N LEU A 232 -6.95 3.89 11.19
CA LEU A 232 -7.39 3.37 9.90
C LEU A 232 -8.70 3.99 9.42
N THR A 233 -9.58 4.38 10.35
CA THR A 233 -10.94 4.83 10.04
C THR A 233 -11.04 6.35 9.94
N PRO A 234 -11.93 6.88 9.09
CA PRO A 234 -12.23 8.30 9.08
C PRO A 234 -12.67 8.78 10.46
N LYS A 235 -12.17 9.95 10.88
CA LYS A 235 -12.68 10.58 12.12
C LYS A 235 -14.18 10.83 11.99
N PRO A 236 -14.99 10.53 13.02
CA PRO A 236 -16.40 10.89 13.01
C PRO A 236 -16.52 12.40 12.77
N ARG A 237 -17.37 12.78 11.82
CA ARG A 237 -17.69 14.20 11.64
C ARG A 237 -18.34 14.68 12.93
N PRO A 238 -17.89 15.82 13.52
CA PRO A 238 -18.65 16.40 14.61
C PRO A 238 -20.06 16.70 14.10
N ASP A 239 -21.06 16.20 14.82
CA ASP A 239 -22.46 16.45 14.50
C ASP A 239 -22.65 17.96 14.35
N LEU A 240 -23.07 18.41 13.16
CA LEU A 240 -23.56 19.75 12.99
C LEU A 240 -24.77 19.91 13.95
N PRO A 241 -24.78 20.90 14.84
CA PRO A 241 -25.95 21.12 15.67
C PRO A 241 -27.17 21.27 14.75
N GLN A 242 -28.16 20.40 14.96
CA GLN A 242 -29.46 20.56 14.31
C GLN A 242 -29.94 21.96 14.68
N LEU A 243 -29.96 22.85 13.71
CA LEU A 243 -30.68 24.11 13.83
C LEU A 243 -32.16 23.70 13.91
N LEU A 244 -32.65 23.66 15.15
CA LEU A 244 -34.10 23.59 15.42
C LEU A 244 -34.70 24.90 14.93
N ASP A 245 -35.57 24.80 13.94
CA ASP A 245 -36.51 25.88 13.53
C ASP A 245 -37.55 26.17 14.62
#